data_82da9774a986418fa2e87a48e744c641
#
_entry.id   82da9774a986418fa2e87a48e744c641
#
_cell.length_a   1.000
_cell.length_b   1.000
_cell.length_c   1.000
_cell.angle_alpha   90.00
_cell.angle_beta   90.00
_cell.angle_gamma   90.00
#
_symmetry.space_group_name_H-M   'P 1'
#
loop_
_entity.id
_entity.type
_entity.pdbx_description
1 polymer ?
#
loop_
_entity_poly.entity_id
_entity_poly.type
_entity_poly.pdbx_seq_one_letter_code
_entity_poly.pdbx_strand_id
1 'polypeptide(L)'
;MSTSRREFLRSLSRCALVLPLEGVLALARPSRLSRPIATRSPSPAANKLGVSFTNVAQQAGLNVKTFFGGEHKNKYLLETTGCGIAFYDYDNDGWLDIFVVNGSRLEGFAKGEEPICHLFKNNRDGTFTDVTAKAGLGRSGWGQGVCVGDYDNDGFDDLYVTYYGKNVLYHNNGDGTFTDVSDKAGVAGKTSRWGTGCAFVDYDRDGYLDLFVANYIALDLKTAPTPESGPCLYKGVMVACGPPGLEGDTNILYHNNRDSTFSEVSEVAGVTLANGTYGLGVLTADFDNDGWPDIYVANDSTASLLYQNKRNGKFVDVGMEAGCVLSADGKPQAGMGVSAADYDLDGNLDIVKTNFAGDTPSLYHNRGHGNFEDTTFSAGLGAHTQYLGWGVGFLDMDNDGWPDILICNGHVYPEVEQLKTEAGYPQRKLLYKNLHNGHFADVSEIGGDGLSTPYASRGCAFGDFDNDGDIDVVVNAINDYPQLLRCDSGLDNHWIKVKTIGTKSNRSGIGARIQCVTHPPGETKPHSQIDEVRSGGSYISQNDLRVHFGIGKAERVDLLEIRWPSGQIDTLTDIKPNRVLFVKEGTGIIRTASFSLKTALASSR
;
A
#
# COMPACT_ATOMS: atom_id res chain seq x y z
N MET A 1 46.54 -26.64 21.84
CA MET A 1 46.37 -26.62 23.32
C MET A 1 45.02 -25.97 23.57
N SER A 2 43.99 -26.75 23.94
CA SER A 2 42.64 -26.25 24.15
C SER A 2 42.48 -25.89 25.61
N THR A 3 42.34 -24.60 25.92
CA THR A 3 41.97 -24.14 27.25
C THR A 3 40.49 -24.37 27.47
N SER A 4 40.14 -25.06 28.57
CA SER A 4 38.78 -25.47 28.90
C SER A 4 37.93 -24.28 29.35
N ARG A 5 36.63 -24.32 29.02
CA ARG A 5 35.61 -23.32 29.41
C ARG A 5 35.58 -23.00 30.91
N ARG A 6 36.15 -23.88 31.74
CA ARG A 6 36.23 -23.74 33.19
C ARG A 6 37.35 -22.80 33.66
N GLU A 7 38.42 -22.65 32.87
CA GLU A 7 39.52 -21.70 33.19
C GLU A 7 39.20 -20.28 32.77
N PHE A 8 38.44 -20.10 31.71
CA PHE A 8 37.95 -18.80 31.27
C PHE A 8 37.01 -18.16 32.31
N LEU A 9 36.10 -18.94 32.90
CA LEU A 9 35.19 -18.45 33.95
C LEU A 9 35.87 -18.15 35.30
N ARG A 10 37.05 -18.74 35.60
CA ARG A 10 37.82 -18.44 36.79
C ARG A 10 38.67 -17.16 36.68
N SER A 11 38.98 -16.71 35.49
CA SER A 11 39.69 -15.43 35.26
C SER A 11 38.77 -14.21 35.37
N LEU A 12 37.47 -14.34 35.12
CA LEU A 12 36.50 -13.25 35.26
C LEU A 12 36.10 -12.92 36.69
N SER A 13 36.36 -13.83 37.69
CA SER A 13 36.00 -13.61 39.08
C SER A 13 37.05 -12.84 39.90
N ARG A 14 38.14 -12.35 39.30
CA ARG A 14 39.24 -11.66 40.01
C ARG A 14 39.40 -10.17 39.70
N CYS A 15 38.49 -9.56 38.92
CA CYS A 15 38.44 -8.12 38.69
C CYS A 15 37.17 -7.51 39.30
N ALA A 16 36.96 -7.66 40.61
CA ALA A 16 35.98 -6.87 41.30
C ALA A 16 36.64 -5.54 41.70
N LEU A 17 36.42 -4.49 40.95
CA LEU A 17 36.72 -3.12 41.36
C LEU A 17 35.75 -2.73 42.48
N VAL A 18 36.25 -2.66 43.69
CA VAL A 18 35.53 -2.08 44.85
C VAL A 18 35.55 -0.56 44.68
N LEU A 19 34.43 0.02 44.27
CA LEU A 19 34.17 1.46 44.37
C LEU A 19 33.46 1.72 45.71
N PRO A 20 33.82 2.75 46.47
CA PRO A 20 33.20 3.02 47.77
C PRO A 20 31.75 3.52 47.57
N LEU A 21 30.84 2.89 48.33
CA LEU A 21 29.37 3.08 48.28
C LEU A 21 28.86 4.33 49.03
N GLU A 22 29.73 5.24 49.46
CA GLU A 22 29.28 6.38 50.29
C GLU A 22 28.76 7.62 49.53
N GLY A 23 28.80 7.63 48.18
CA GLY A 23 28.39 8.81 47.38
C GLY A 23 26.99 8.75 46.80
N VAL A 24 26.27 7.61 46.84
CA VAL A 24 25.02 7.42 46.03
C VAL A 24 23.74 7.64 46.85
N LEU A 25 23.82 7.75 48.18
CA LEU A 25 22.63 7.92 49.05
C LEU A 25 22.18 9.38 49.29
N ALA A 26 22.84 10.36 48.68
CA ALA A 26 22.52 11.78 48.91
C ALA A 26 21.53 12.41 47.92
N LEU A 27 21.03 11.66 46.92
CA LEU A 27 20.14 12.20 45.87
C LEU A 27 18.67 11.76 45.94
N ALA A 28 18.26 11.08 47.03
CA ALA A 28 16.86 10.70 47.23
C ALA A 28 16.22 11.59 48.32
N ARG A 29 15.96 12.86 48.03
CA ARG A 29 14.98 13.66 48.78
C ARG A 29 13.78 13.94 47.86
N PRO A 30 12.54 13.60 48.28
CA PRO A 30 11.36 13.95 47.50
C PRO A 30 11.04 15.43 47.69
N SER A 31 11.29 16.26 46.68
CA SER A 31 10.72 17.59 46.63
C SER A 31 9.27 17.49 46.09
N ARG A 32 8.30 17.60 47.01
CA ARG A 32 6.92 17.95 46.67
C ARG A 32 6.91 19.36 46.09
N LEU A 33 6.66 19.46 44.80
CA LEU A 33 6.05 20.63 44.17
C LEU A 33 5.29 20.14 42.95
N SER A 34 3.99 19.91 43.15
CA SER A 34 3.00 19.81 42.09
C SER A 34 2.89 21.16 41.38
N ARG A 35 3.51 21.28 40.21
CA ARG A 35 3.13 22.32 39.24
C ARG A 35 2.09 21.70 38.30
N PRO A 36 0.98 22.42 38.03
CA PRO A 36 0.06 21.98 37.01
C PRO A 36 0.80 21.98 35.66
N ILE A 37 0.71 20.86 34.95
CA ILE A 37 1.12 20.77 33.55
C ILE A 37 0.19 21.70 32.79
N ALA A 38 0.68 22.89 32.48
CA ALA A 38 0.03 23.75 31.52
C ALA A 38 0.06 23.00 30.18
N THR A 39 -1.08 22.56 29.72
CA THR A 39 -1.33 22.17 28.33
C THR A 39 -1.06 23.41 27.50
N ARG A 40 0.16 23.54 27.00
CA ARG A 40 0.46 24.47 25.93
C ARG A 40 -0.25 23.92 24.69
N SER A 41 -1.33 24.59 24.29
CA SER A 41 -1.79 24.53 22.92
C SER A 41 -0.58 24.89 22.05
N PRO A 42 -0.23 24.09 21.03
CA PRO A 42 0.83 24.49 20.12
C PRO A 42 0.38 25.79 19.46
N SER A 43 1.14 26.85 19.66
CA SER A 43 1.13 28.01 18.76
C SER A 43 1.37 27.47 17.36
N PRO A 44 0.69 27.94 16.31
CA PRO A 44 1.01 27.57 14.95
C PRO A 44 2.42 28.09 14.62
N ALA A 45 3.44 27.34 15.01
CA ALA A 45 4.75 27.45 14.41
C ALA A 45 4.52 27.08 12.95
N ALA A 46 4.82 28.01 12.04
CA ALA A 46 4.80 27.74 10.61
C ALA A 46 5.44 26.36 10.38
N ASN A 47 4.69 25.43 9.82
CA ASN A 47 5.11 24.04 9.62
C ASN A 47 6.38 24.08 8.76
N LYS A 48 7.54 23.72 9.34
CA LYS A 48 8.82 23.77 8.63
C LYS A 48 8.88 22.80 7.45
N LEU A 49 7.96 21.82 7.42
CA LEU A 49 7.85 20.85 6.34
C LEU A 49 7.33 21.49 5.05
N GLY A 50 6.49 22.52 5.16
CA GLY A 50 5.82 23.14 4.01
C GLY A 50 4.63 22.34 3.47
N VAL A 51 4.34 21.16 4.02
CA VAL A 51 3.27 20.24 3.61
C VAL A 51 2.44 19.85 4.83
N SER A 52 1.13 19.66 4.65
CA SER A 52 0.22 19.24 5.73
C SER A 52 -0.88 18.34 5.20
N PHE A 53 -1.13 17.23 5.90
CA PHE A 53 -2.24 16.32 5.62
C PHE A 53 -3.41 16.58 6.55
N THR A 54 -4.58 16.86 5.97
CA THR A 54 -5.83 17.14 6.69
C THR A 54 -6.89 16.11 6.33
N ASN A 55 -7.53 15.49 7.34
CA ASN A 55 -8.62 14.56 7.07
C ASN A 55 -9.91 15.30 6.72
N VAL A 56 -10.30 15.26 5.46
CA VAL A 56 -11.50 15.94 4.92
C VAL A 56 -12.67 14.97 4.63
N ALA A 57 -12.55 13.67 4.94
CA ALA A 57 -13.48 12.63 4.52
C ALA A 57 -14.96 12.94 4.81
N GLN A 58 -15.30 13.33 6.05
CA GLN A 58 -16.69 13.64 6.42
C GLN A 58 -17.21 14.87 5.70
N GLN A 59 -16.38 15.90 5.56
CA GLN A 59 -16.73 17.13 4.82
C GLN A 59 -16.91 16.85 3.34
N ALA A 60 -16.09 15.92 2.81
CA ALA A 60 -16.17 15.46 1.43
C ALA A 60 -17.34 14.51 1.16
N GLY A 61 -18.07 14.05 2.17
CA GLY A 61 -19.23 13.19 2.00
C GLY A 61 -18.99 11.68 2.13
N LEU A 62 -17.78 11.24 2.54
CA LEU A 62 -17.49 9.84 2.78
C LEU A 62 -18.04 9.39 4.15
N ASN A 63 -19.36 9.32 4.26
CA ASN A 63 -20.07 9.11 5.52
C ASN A 63 -20.58 7.66 5.70
N VAL A 64 -19.82 6.68 5.23
CA VAL A 64 -20.13 5.26 5.44
C VAL A 64 -19.14 4.63 6.40
N LYS A 65 -19.64 3.83 7.33
CA LYS A 65 -18.81 3.09 8.28
C LYS A 65 -18.36 1.78 7.64
N THR A 66 -17.08 1.47 7.74
CA THR A 66 -16.54 0.16 7.40
C THR A 66 -16.71 -0.77 8.60
N PHE A 67 -17.27 -1.95 8.39
CA PHE A 67 -17.43 -2.97 9.42
C PHE A 67 -16.48 -4.15 9.17
N PHE A 68 -15.71 -4.54 10.19
CA PHE A 68 -14.83 -5.69 10.06
C PHE A 68 -14.53 -6.30 11.42
N GLY A 69 -15.14 -7.48 11.70
CA GLY A 69 -15.00 -8.16 12.98
C GLY A 69 -15.61 -7.44 14.17
N GLY A 70 -15.17 -7.83 15.37
CA GLY A 70 -15.66 -7.28 16.63
C GLY A 70 -15.05 -5.92 16.98
N GLU A 71 -15.77 -5.08 17.70
CA GLU A 71 -15.27 -3.77 18.12
C GLU A 71 -14.28 -3.88 19.31
N HIS A 72 -14.45 -4.89 20.18
CA HIS A 72 -13.68 -5.01 21.44
C HIS A 72 -12.96 -6.35 21.57
N LYS A 73 -13.34 -7.35 20.80
CA LYS A 73 -12.78 -8.69 20.82
C LYS A 73 -13.02 -9.38 19.49
N ASN A 74 -11.99 -10.10 19.01
CA ASN A 74 -12.07 -10.93 17.82
C ASN A 74 -12.02 -12.41 18.21
N LYS A 75 -12.83 -13.23 17.54
CA LYS A 75 -12.89 -14.67 17.74
C LYS A 75 -11.98 -15.42 16.77
N TYR A 76 -11.90 -14.97 15.54
CA TYR A 76 -11.10 -15.59 14.49
C TYR A 76 -10.18 -14.59 13.82
N LEU A 77 -9.11 -15.08 13.23
CA LEU A 77 -8.16 -14.27 12.46
C LEU A 77 -8.86 -13.49 11.32
N LEU A 78 -9.93 -14.04 10.74
CA LEU A 78 -10.73 -13.39 9.70
C LEU A 78 -11.16 -11.97 10.09
N GLU A 79 -11.40 -11.73 11.37
CA GLU A 79 -11.90 -10.45 11.88
C GLU A 79 -10.81 -9.38 12.05
N THR A 80 -9.55 -9.68 11.69
CA THR A 80 -8.41 -8.82 12.00
C THR A 80 -7.82 -8.09 10.80
N THR A 81 -7.96 -8.64 9.58
CA THR A 81 -7.25 -8.20 8.38
C THR A 81 -7.78 -6.90 7.78
N GLY A 82 -9.08 -6.65 7.88
CA GLY A 82 -9.70 -5.44 7.30
C GLY A 82 -9.76 -5.46 5.79
N CYS A 83 -9.93 -4.30 5.21
CA CYS A 83 -10.25 -4.12 3.80
C CYS A 83 -9.33 -3.13 3.10
N GLY A 84 -9.24 -3.30 1.78
CA GLY A 84 -8.64 -2.35 0.85
C GLY A 84 -9.55 -1.16 0.52
N ILE A 85 -9.01 -0.26 -0.28
CA ILE A 85 -9.66 0.93 -0.80
C ILE A 85 -9.03 1.30 -2.14
N ALA A 86 -9.76 1.97 -3.03
CA ALA A 86 -9.23 2.33 -4.33
C ALA A 86 -9.50 3.79 -4.69
N PHE A 87 -8.49 4.42 -5.30
CA PHE A 87 -8.66 5.58 -6.16
C PHE A 87 -8.68 5.15 -7.63
N TYR A 88 -9.70 5.53 -8.39
CA TYR A 88 -9.70 5.36 -9.84
C TYR A 88 -10.79 6.22 -10.52
N ASP A 89 -10.59 6.52 -11.79
CA ASP A 89 -11.51 7.32 -12.61
C ASP A 89 -12.43 6.37 -13.37
N TYR A 90 -13.56 5.94 -12.73
CA TYR A 90 -14.40 4.87 -13.27
C TYR A 90 -15.23 5.29 -14.49
N ASP A 91 -15.46 6.58 -14.69
CA ASP A 91 -16.26 7.08 -15.80
C ASP A 91 -15.44 7.94 -16.79
N ASN A 92 -14.09 7.88 -16.69
CA ASN A 92 -13.14 8.57 -17.58
C ASN A 92 -13.33 10.09 -17.66
N ASP A 93 -13.81 10.71 -16.56
CA ASP A 93 -14.05 12.15 -16.52
C ASP A 93 -12.79 12.96 -16.13
N GLY A 94 -11.72 12.29 -15.72
CA GLY A 94 -10.43 12.84 -15.33
C GLY A 94 -10.30 13.17 -13.85
N TRP A 95 -11.28 12.81 -13.03
CA TRP A 95 -11.28 12.99 -11.59
C TRP A 95 -11.32 11.64 -10.90
N LEU A 96 -10.53 11.49 -9.84
CA LEU A 96 -10.50 10.24 -9.09
C LEU A 96 -11.75 10.08 -8.25
N ASP A 97 -12.37 8.94 -8.41
CA ASP A 97 -13.44 8.42 -7.57
C ASP A 97 -12.88 7.49 -6.49
N ILE A 98 -13.69 7.12 -5.51
CA ILE A 98 -13.25 6.28 -4.40
C ILE A 98 -14.13 5.03 -4.32
N PHE A 99 -13.51 3.85 -4.36
CA PHE A 99 -14.18 2.60 -4.05
C PHE A 99 -13.73 2.07 -2.69
N VAL A 100 -14.68 1.94 -1.76
CA VAL A 100 -14.45 1.46 -0.39
C VAL A 100 -14.89 0.01 -0.30
N VAL A 101 -13.95 -0.91 -0.06
CA VAL A 101 -14.28 -2.30 0.26
C VAL A 101 -14.79 -2.37 1.69
N ASN A 102 -15.86 -3.13 1.92
CA ASN A 102 -16.45 -3.32 3.23
C ASN A 102 -16.47 -4.81 3.61
N GLY A 103 -16.41 -5.06 4.90
CA GLY A 103 -16.42 -6.41 5.45
C GLY A 103 -17.72 -6.78 6.14
N SER A 104 -17.61 -7.56 7.20
CA SER A 104 -18.75 -8.08 7.97
C SER A 104 -18.36 -8.31 9.43
N ARG A 105 -19.27 -8.89 10.21
CA ARG A 105 -19.03 -9.43 11.55
C ARG A 105 -19.71 -10.77 11.74
N LEU A 106 -19.23 -11.56 12.69
CA LEU A 106 -19.68 -12.96 12.88
C LEU A 106 -21.14 -13.04 13.32
N GLU A 107 -21.61 -12.08 14.11
CA GLU A 107 -22.99 -11.99 14.57
C GLU A 107 -23.98 -11.70 13.43
N GLY A 108 -23.44 -11.25 12.29
CA GLY A 108 -24.23 -10.83 11.14
C GLY A 108 -24.98 -9.51 11.38
N PHE A 109 -25.92 -9.25 10.50
CA PHE A 109 -26.75 -8.05 10.49
C PHE A 109 -28.21 -8.45 10.25
N ALA A 110 -29.16 -7.58 10.56
CA ALA A 110 -30.53 -7.77 10.13
C ALA A 110 -30.59 -7.80 8.59
N LYS A 111 -31.51 -8.58 8.06
CA LYS A 111 -31.66 -8.72 6.61
C LYS A 111 -31.90 -7.37 5.94
N GLY A 112 -31.02 -7.02 5.00
CA GLY A 112 -31.05 -5.74 4.28
C GLY A 112 -30.30 -4.60 4.99
N GLU A 113 -29.63 -4.88 6.12
CA GLU A 113 -28.74 -3.95 6.83
C GLU A 113 -27.28 -4.41 6.77
N GLU A 114 -26.99 -5.44 5.95
CA GLU A 114 -25.62 -5.95 5.76
C GLU A 114 -24.76 -4.84 5.17
N PRO A 115 -23.53 -4.63 5.68
CA PRO A 115 -22.60 -3.69 5.10
C PRO A 115 -22.25 -4.10 3.64
N ILE A 116 -22.19 -3.11 2.78
CA ILE A 116 -21.85 -3.29 1.37
C ILE A 116 -20.58 -2.49 1.02
N CYS A 117 -19.93 -2.84 -0.07
CA CYS A 117 -18.92 -1.98 -0.68
C CYS A 117 -19.58 -0.70 -1.23
N HIS A 118 -18.82 0.39 -1.32
CA HIS A 118 -19.35 1.69 -1.76
C HIS A 118 -18.49 2.31 -2.86
N LEU A 119 -19.17 2.87 -3.88
CA LEU A 119 -18.54 3.71 -4.89
C LEU A 119 -18.97 5.16 -4.69
N PHE A 120 -18.01 6.04 -4.50
CA PHE A 120 -18.18 7.47 -4.33
C PHE A 120 -17.69 8.21 -5.56
N LYS A 121 -18.60 8.83 -6.31
CA LYS A 121 -18.27 9.67 -7.45
C LYS A 121 -17.79 11.04 -7.01
N ASN A 122 -16.68 11.51 -7.59
CA ASN A 122 -16.15 12.85 -7.38
C ASN A 122 -17.02 13.92 -8.05
N ASN A 123 -17.46 14.91 -7.29
CA ASN A 123 -18.29 16.01 -7.79
C ASN A 123 -17.46 17.17 -8.38
N ARG A 124 -16.11 17.07 -8.39
CA ARG A 124 -15.16 18.07 -8.91
C ARG A 124 -15.18 19.40 -8.12
N ASP A 125 -15.61 19.34 -6.87
CA ASP A 125 -15.68 20.46 -5.95
C ASP A 125 -15.12 20.13 -4.55
N GLY A 126 -14.35 19.02 -4.47
CA GLY A 126 -13.80 18.49 -3.22
C GLY A 126 -14.79 17.62 -2.44
N THR A 127 -15.99 17.34 -3.00
CA THR A 127 -16.98 16.46 -2.39
C THR A 127 -17.27 15.24 -3.26
N PHE A 128 -17.91 14.23 -2.65
CA PHE A 128 -18.26 12.97 -3.31
C PHE A 128 -19.75 12.65 -3.09
N THR A 129 -20.32 11.91 -4.04
CA THR A 129 -21.68 11.38 -3.98
C THR A 129 -21.63 9.86 -4.01
N ASP A 130 -22.27 9.18 -3.06
CA ASP A 130 -22.45 7.73 -3.10
C ASP A 130 -23.35 7.34 -4.28
N VAL A 131 -22.78 6.61 -5.24
CA VAL A 131 -23.46 6.13 -6.45
C VAL A 131 -23.59 4.62 -6.48
N THR A 132 -23.27 3.91 -5.39
CA THR A 132 -23.21 2.46 -5.27
C THR A 132 -24.44 1.75 -5.82
N ALA A 133 -25.63 2.17 -5.40
CA ALA A 133 -26.88 1.54 -5.82
C ALA A 133 -27.13 1.72 -7.33
N LYS A 134 -26.81 2.90 -7.88
CA LYS A 134 -26.91 3.19 -9.31
C LYS A 134 -25.87 2.39 -10.10
N ALA A 135 -24.66 2.28 -9.58
CA ALA A 135 -23.56 1.55 -10.21
C ALA A 135 -23.73 0.02 -10.18
N GLY A 136 -24.60 -0.52 -9.31
CA GLY A 136 -24.78 -1.97 -9.18
C GLY A 136 -23.70 -2.68 -8.36
N LEU A 137 -22.94 -1.95 -7.53
CA LEU A 137 -21.75 -2.47 -6.79
C LEU A 137 -22.04 -2.84 -5.32
N GLY A 138 -23.30 -2.80 -4.89
CA GLY A 138 -23.70 -3.03 -3.49
C GLY A 138 -23.64 -4.49 -3.07
N ARG A 139 -22.44 -5.11 -3.01
CA ARG A 139 -22.25 -6.47 -2.51
C ARG A 139 -21.82 -6.46 -1.05
N SER A 140 -22.48 -7.31 -0.25
CA SER A 140 -22.13 -7.59 1.13
C SER A 140 -21.22 -8.82 1.25
N GLY A 141 -20.58 -8.98 2.40
CA GLY A 141 -19.71 -10.12 2.74
C GLY A 141 -18.39 -9.71 3.37
N TRP A 142 -17.45 -10.65 3.46
CA TRP A 142 -16.11 -10.39 3.98
C TRP A 142 -15.19 -9.92 2.85
N GLY A 143 -15.41 -8.70 2.33
CA GLY A 143 -14.55 -8.09 1.33
C GLY A 143 -13.14 -7.88 1.86
N GLN A 144 -12.14 -8.04 1.00
CA GLN A 144 -10.73 -7.93 1.35
C GLN A 144 -10.04 -6.87 0.48
N GLY A 145 -9.50 -7.28 -0.65
CA GLY A 145 -8.72 -6.44 -1.54
C GLY A 145 -9.47 -5.97 -2.76
N VAL A 146 -8.84 -5.05 -3.49
CA VAL A 146 -9.34 -4.47 -4.73
C VAL A 146 -8.19 -4.16 -5.67
N CYS A 147 -8.38 -4.43 -6.96
CA CYS A 147 -7.52 -3.93 -8.03
C CYS A 147 -8.34 -3.49 -9.25
N VAL A 148 -7.73 -2.63 -10.07
CA VAL A 148 -8.37 -1.96 -11.21
C VAL A 148 -7.54 -2.18 -12.47
N GLY A 149 -8.21 -2.36 -13.63
CA GLY A 149 -7.60 -2.47 -14.95
C GLY A 149 -8.63 -2.83 -16.01
N ASP A 150 -8.44 -2.34 -17.21
CA ASP A 150 -9.28 -2.63 -18.39
C ASP A 150 -8.89 -3.99 -18.97
N TYR A 151 -9.55 -5.08 -18.47
CA TYR A 151 -9.16 -6.45 -18.82
C TYR A 151 -9.59 -6.88 -20.22
N ASP A 152 -10.61 -6.23 -20.81
CA ASP A 152 -11.11 -6.57 -22.14
C ASP A 152 -10.80 -5.51 -23.20
N ASN A 153 -10.02 -4.49 -22.84
CA ASN A 153 -9.53 -3.42 -23.71
C ASN A 153 -10.65 -2.55 -24.34
N ASP A 154 -11.79 -2.40 -23.66
CA ASP A 154 -12.92 -1.60 -24.15
C ASP A 154 -12.75 -0.09 -23.88
N GLY A 155 -11.80 0.29 -23.03
CA GLY A 155 -11.45 1.67 -22.68
C GLY A 155 -12.00 2.15 -21.36
N PHE A 156 -12.65 1.27 -20.59
CA PHE A 156 -13.12 1.55 -19.23
C PHE A 156 -12.43 0.59 -18.26
N ASP A 157 -11.87 1.15 -17.20
CA ASP A 157 -11.22 0.34 -16.18
C ASP A 157 -12.26 -0.47 -15.39
N ASP A 158 -12.04 -1.78 -15.26
CA ASP A 158 -12.86 -2.75 -14.54
C ASP A 158 -12.39 -2.90 -13.10
N LEU A 159 -13.18 -3.58 -12.25
CA LEU A 159 -12.94 -3.70 -10.84
C LEU A 159 -12.93 -5.17 -10.41
N TYR A 160 -11.83 -5.65 -9.83
CA TYR A 160 -11.79 -6.95 -9.19
C TYR A 160 -11.69 -6.81 -7.67
N VAL A 161 -12.58 -7.51 -6.94
CA VAL A 161 -12.66 -7.45 -5.47
C VAL A 161 -12.51 -8.86 -4.90
N THR A 162 -11.55 -9.04 -4.00
CA THR A 162 -11.33 -10.31 -3.30
C THR A 162 -12.18 -10.41 -2.05
N TYR A 163 -12.52 -11.64 -1.67
CA TYR A 163 -13.35 -11.95 -0.51
C TYR A 163 -12.82 -13.18 0.25
N TYR A 164 -13.18 -13.28 1.51
CA TYR A 164 -13.31 -14.60 2.12
C TYR A 164 -14.61 -15.21 1.58
N GLY A 165 -14.45 -16.12 0.62
CA GLY A 165 -15.51 -16.67 -0.20
C GLY A 165 -15.24 -16.51 -1.70
N LYS A 166 -16.28 -16.29 -2.50
CA LYS A 166 -16.14 -16.04 -3.93
C LYS A 166 -15.71 -14.59 -4.21
N ASN A 167 -14.63 -14.43 -4.97
CA ASN A 167 -14.19 -13.14 -5.50
C ASN A 167 -15.13 -12.63 -6.60
N VAL A 168 -15.03 -11.34 -6.93
CA VAL A 168 -15.90 -10.69 -7.92
C VAL A 168 -15.11 -9.88 -8.93
N LEU A 169 -15.39 -10.12 -10.21
CA LEU A 169 -15.00 -9.27 -11.32
C LEU A 169 -16.23 -8.49 -11.79
N TYR A 170 -16.17 -7.18 -11.67
CA TYR A 170 -17.16 -6.26 -12.18
C TYR A 170 -16.68 -5.65 -13.50
N HIS A 171 -17.35 -5.96 -14.59
CA HIS A 171 -17.15 -5.30 -15.87
C HIS A 171 -17.82 -3.92 -15.85
N ASN A 172 -17.07 -2.89 -16.22
CA ASN A 172 -17.54 -1.53 -16.33
C ASN A 172 -18.27 -1.33 -17.67
N ASN A 173 -19.57 -1.08 -17.64
CA ASN A 173 -20.38 -0.97 -18.84
C ASN A 173 -20.17 0.38 -19.61
N GLY A 174 -19.32 1.28 -19.13
CA GLY A 174 -19.05 2.58 -19.74
C GLY A 174 -20.17 3.63 -19.60
N ASP A 175 -21.26 3.29 -18.94
CA ASP A 175 -22.42 4.16 -18.70
C ASP A 175 -22.61 4.56 -17.23
N GLY A 176 -21.61 4.26 -16.40
CA GLY A 176 -21.60 4.48 -14.96
C GLY A 176 -22.24 3.34 -14.17
N THR A 177 -22.47 2.20 -14.79
CA THR A 177 -22.93 0.95 -14.16
C THR A 177 -21.95 -0.19 -14.36
N PHE A 178 -22.04 -1.22 -13.53
CA PHE A 178 -21.17 -2.40 -13.56
C PHE A 178 -22.00 -3.68 -13.62
N THR A 179 -21.42 -4.70 -14.23
CA THR A 179 -22.01 -6.05 -14.31
C THR A 179 -21.08 -7.06 -13.63
N ASP A 180 -21.58 -7.84 -12.66
CA ASP A 180 -20.84 -8.98 -12.12
C ASP A 180 -20.72 -10.07 -13.19
N VAL A 181 -19.49 -10.29 -13.66
CA VAL A 181 -19.15 -11.29 -14.69
C VAL A 181 -18.31 -12.45 -14.14
N SER A 182 -18.11 -12.52 -12.84
CA SER A 182 -17.16 -13.41 -12.16
C SER A 182 -17.28 -14.88 -12.53
N ASP A 183 -18.49 -15.43 -12.50
CA ASP A 183 -18.76 -16.84 -12.86
C ASP A 183 -18.58 -17.07 -14.37
N LYS A 184 -19.00 -16.13 -15.23
CA LYS A 184 -18.82 -16.19 -16.69
C LYS A 184 -17.35 -16.06 -17.06
N ALA A 185 -16.63 -15.15 -16.44
CA ALA A 185 -15.20 -14.93 -16.68
C ALA A 185 -14.32 -16.04 -16.09
N GLY A 186 -14.84 -16.88 -15.18
CA GLY A 186 -14.09 -17.99 -14.58
C GLY A 186 -13.17 -17.60 -13.41
N VAL A 187 -13.33 -16.39 -12.84
CA VAL A 187 -12.42 -15.85 -11.81
C VAL A 187 -13.03 -15.76 -10.41
N ALA A 188 -14.25 -16.23 -10.22
CA ALA A 188 -14.91 -16.25 -8.90
C ALA A 188 -14.22 -17.18 -7.89
N GLY A 189 -13.38 -18.10 -8.37
CA GLY A 189 -12.81 -19.19 -7.57
C GLY A 189 -13.76 -20.39 -7.43
N LYS A 190 -13.18 -21.59 -7.18
CA LYS A 190 -13.93 -22.86 -7.13
C LYS A 190 -14.55 -23.16 -5.78
N THR A 191 -13.97 -22.63 -4.71
CA THR A 191 -14.39 -22.89 -3.33
C THR A 191 -14.29 -21.61 -2.51
N SER A 192 -14.81 -21.62 -1.28
CA SER A 192 -14.56 -20.53 -0.35
C SER A 192 -13.08 -20.51 0.01
N ARG A 193 -12.35 -19.55 -0.52
CA ARG A 193 -10.97 -19.25 -0.21
C ARG A 193 -10.90 -17.88 0.46
N TRP A 194 -9.75 -17.55 0.97
CA TRP A 194 -9.51 -16.23 1.52
C TRP A 194 -8.58 -15.46 0.59
N GLY A 195 -9.17 -14.88 -0.47
CA GLY A 195 -8.47 -13.98 -1.36
C GLY A 195 -8.12 -12.67 -0.65
N THR A 196 -6.91 -12.17 -0.86
CA THR A 196 -6.38 -10.95 -0.24
C THR A 196 -5.89 -9.96 -1.29
N GLY A 197 -4.57 -9.78 -1.47
CA GLY A 197 -4.03 -8.92 -2.50
C GLY A 197 -4.34 -9.44 -3.90
N CYS A 198 -4.56 -8.53 -4.82
CA CYS A 198 -4.74 -8.83 -6.23
C CYS A 198 -4.10 -7.75 -7.11
N ALA A 199 -3.76 -8.11 -8.33
CA ALA A 199 -3.26 -7.18 -9.34
C ALA A 199 -3.60 -7.68 -10.74
N PHE A 200 -4.01 -6.77 -11.61
CA PHE A 200 -3.96 -7.01 -13.04
C PHE A 200 -2.53 -6.86 -13.54
N VAL A 201 -2.10 -7.72 -14.44
CA VAL A 201 -0.74 -7.76 -14.98
C VAL A 201 -0.76 -8.40 -16.36
N ASP A 202 -0.08 -7.83 -17.34
CA ASP A 202 0.14 -8.43 -18.66
C ASP A 202 1.46 -9.22 -18.59
N TYR A 203 1.41 -10.44 -17.95
CA TYR A 203 2.63 -11.17 -17.64
C TYR A 203 3.31 -11.82 -18.83
N ASP A 204 2.56 -12.07 -19.92
CA ASP A 204 3.10 -12.66 -21.13
C ASP A 204 3.23 -11.65 -22.30
N ARG A 205 2.90 -10.37 -22.01
CA ARG A 205 3.01 -9.22 -22.91
C ARG A 205 2.21 -9.40 -24.21
N ASP A 206 1.04 -10.01 -24.09
CA ASP A 206 0.16 -10.26 -25.23
C ASP A 206 -0.83 -9.10 -25.50
N GLY A 207 -0.82 -8.07 -24.63
CA GLY A 207 -1.64 -6.87 -24.73
C GLY A 207 -3.00 -7.00 -24.04
N TYR A 208 -3.24 -8.08 -23.28
CA TYR A 208 -4.41 -8.25 -22.43
C TYR A 208 -3.99 -8.42 -20.98
N LEU A 209 -4.78 -7.90 -20.06
CA LEU A 209 -4.48 -8.00 -18.65
C LEU A 209 -4.89 -9.37 -18.11
N ASP A 210 -3.93 -10.07 -17.56
CA ASP A 210 -4.09 -11.26 -16.72
C ASP A 210 -4.38 -10.84 -15.28
N LEU A 211 -4.69 -11.78 -14.39
CA LEU A 211 -5.05 -11.48 -13.02
C LEU A 211 -4.30 -12.38 -12.04
N PHE A 212 -3.54 -11.78 -11.12
CA PHE A 212 -2.91 -12.46 -10.00
C PHE A 212 -3.68 -12.22 -8.71
N VAL A 213 -3.88 -13.27 -7.92
CA VAL A 213 -4.59 -13.23 -6.62
C VAL A 213 -3.78 -13.97 -5.56
N ALA A 214 -3.39 -13.27 -4.51
CA ALA A 214 -2.84 -13.90 -3.32
C ALA A 214 -3.97 -14.47 -2.45
N ASN A 215 -3.71 -15.60 -1.81
CA ASN A 215 -4.58 -16.19 -0.81
C ASN A 215 -3.85 -16.32 0.52
N TYR A 216 -4.60 -16.18 1.63
CA TYR A 216 -4.01 -16.10 2.96
C TYR A 216 -3.93 -17.48 3.61
N ILE A 217 -5.02 -17.97 4.16
CA ILE A 217 -5.10 -19.28 4.82
C ILE A 217 -6.33 -20.05 4.36
N ALA A 218 -6.22 -21.38 4.41
CA ALA A 218 -7.35 -22.30 4.21
C ALA A 218 -8.20 -22.33 5.49
N LEU A 219 -9.04 -21.30 5.70
CA LEU A 219 -9.82 -21.14 6.92
C LEU A 219 -11.20 -21.77 6.82
N ASP A 220 -11.48 -22.75 7.68
CA ASP A 220 -12.84 -23.24 7.95
C ASP A 220 -13.27 -22.79 9.36
N LEU A 221 -14.25 -21.87 9.44
CA LEU A 221 -14.76 -21.35 10.72
C LEU A 221 -15.37 -22.41 11.65
N LYS A 222 -15.69 -23.62 11.13
CA LYS A 222 -16.20 -24.74 11.95
C LYS A 222 -15.09 -25.43 12.75
N THR A 223 -13.86 -25.39 12.22
CA THR A 223 -12.71 -26.08 12.80
C THR A 223 -11.61 -25.14 13.26
N ALA A 224 -11.71 -23.86 12.89
CA ALA A 224 -10.73 -22.83 13.23
C ALA A 224 -10.59 -22.68 14.76
N PRO A 225 -9.36 -22.53 15.28
CA PRO A 225 -9.14 -22.32 16.70
C PRO A 225 -9.70 -20.98 17.16
N THR A 226 -10.24 -20.98 18.39
CA THR A 226 -10.69 -19.76 19.07
C THR A 226 -9.76 -19.41 20.22
N PRO A 227 -9.79 -18.19 20.77
CA PRO A 227 -8.98 -17.84 21.93
C PRO A 227 -9.15 -18.78 23.12
N GLU A 228 -10.35 -19.33 23.31
CA GLU A 228 -10.70 -20.23 24.41
C GLU A 228 -10.24 -21.69 24.14
N SER A 229 -10.10 -22.09 22.89
CA SER A 229 -9.74 -23.47 22.50
C SER A 229 -8.24 -23.72 22.35
N GLY A 230 -7.43 -22.65 22.32
CA GLY A 230 -5.99 -22.74 22.09
C GLY A 230 -5.18 -21.80 22.99
N PRO A 231 -3.83 -21.95 23.02
CA PRO A 231 -2.96 -21.07 23.76
C PRO A 231 -2.67 -19.76 23.01
N CYS A 232 -3.70 -19.15 22.42
CA CYS A 232 -3.53 -17.97 21.57
C CYS A 232 -3.42 -16.71 22.45
N LEU A 233 -2.18 -16.39 22.82
CA LEU A 233 -1.85 -15.28 23.69
C LEU A 233 -0.96 -14.27 22.97
N TYR A 234 -1.32 -13.00 23.06
CA TYR A 234 -0.44 -11.89 22.73
C TYR A 234 -0.07 -11.15 24.01
N LYS A 235 1.21 -11.21 24.41
CA LYS A 235 1.74 -10.59 25.65
C LYS A 235 0.88 -10.88 26.89
N GLY A 236 0.35 -12.11 27.00
CA GLY A 236 -0.45 -12.58 28.13
C GLY A 236 -1.96 -12.31 28.02
N VAL A 237 -2.44 -11.64 26.98
CA VAL A 237 -3.87 -11.43 26.72
C VAL A 237 -4.35 -12.46 25.70
N MET A 238 -5.52 -13.08 25.94
CA MET A 238 -6.15 -13.98 24.98
C MET A 238 -6.64 -13.21 23.77
N VAL A 239 -6.25 -13.67 22.57
CA VAL A 239 -6.56 -13.01 21.28
C VAL A 239 -6.95 -14.05 20.24
N ALA A 240 -7.50 -13.62 19.10
CA ALA A 240 -7.71 -14.49 17.95
C ALA A 240 -6.39 -15.15 17.53
N CYS A 241 -6.44 -16.45 17.22
CA CYS A 241 -5.26 -17.23 16.87
C CYS A 241 -4.68 -16.71 15.54
N GLY A 242 -3.36 -16.41 15.53
CA GLY A 242 -2.65 -15.93 14.34
C GLY A 242 -2.35 -17.03 13.32
N PRO A 243 -1.71 -16.68 12.17
CA PRO A 243 -1.50 -17.63 11.08
C PRO A 243 -0.55 -18.80 11.43
N PRO A 244 0.49 -18.67 12.28
CA PRO A 244 1.38 -19.78 12.58
C PRO A 244 0.62 -21.00 13.15
N GLY A 245 0.74 -22.13 12.44
CA GLY A 245 0.04 -23.38 12.79
C GLY A 245 -1.28 -23.59 12.05
N LEU A 246 -1.75 -22.64 11.28
CA LEU A 246 -2.85 -22.81 10.32
C LEU A 246 -2.29 -23.20 8.95
N GLU A 247 -3.12 -23.83 8.13
CA GLU A 247 -2.76 -24.20 6.76
C GLU A 247 -2.76 -22.96 5.87
N GLY A 248 -1.62 -22.67 5.22
CA GLY A 248 -1.53 -21.60 4.22
C GLY A 248 -2.27 -21.98 2.93
N ASP A 249 -2.74 -20.97 2.18
CA ASP A 249 -3.34 -21.22 0.86
C ASP A 249 -2.35 -20.86 -0.27
N THR A 250 -2.68 -21.21 -1.51
CA THR A 250 -1.83 -21.01 -2.68
C THR A 250 -2.28 -19.79 -3.49
N ASN A 251 -1.32 -19.07 -4.08
CA ASN A 251 -1.61 -18.00 -4.99
C ASN A 251 -2.24 -18.51 -6.30
N ILE A 252 -2.99 -17.65 -6.98
CA ILE A 252 -3.66 -17.97 -8.23
C ILE A 252 -3.21 -16.98 -9.31
N LEU A 253 -2.90 -17.53 -10.50
CA LEU A 253 -2.71 -16.77 -11.73
C LEU A 253 -3.78 -17.19 -12.75
N TYR A 254 -4.53 -16.21 -13.24
CA TYR A 254 -5.52 -16.37 -14.29
C TYR A 254 -4.98 -15.73 -15.56
N HIS A 255 -4.85 -16.52 -16.63
CA HIS A 255 -4.50 -16.03 -17.97
C HIS A 255 -5.76 -15.58 -18.71
N ASN A 256 -5.70 -14.42 -19.34
CA ASN A 256 -6.79 -13.84 -20.13
C ASN A 256 -6.89 -14.51 -21.50
N ASN A 257 -8.03 -15.12 -21.81
CA ASN A 257 -8.24 -15.83 -23.06
C ASN A 257 -8.59 -14.89 -24.25
N ARG A 258 -8.59 -13.55 -24.05
CA ARG A 258 -8.94 -12.52 -25.05
C ARG A 258 -10.39 -12.57 -25.54
N ASP A 259 -11.27 -13.22 -24.80
CA ASP A 259 -12.70 -13.34 -25.06
C ASP A 259 -13.56 -12.98 -23.85
N SER A 260 -13.00 -12.15 -22.94
CA SER A 260 -13.55 -11.75 -21.64
C SER A 260 -13.70 -12.91 -20.66
N THR A 261 -12.96 -14.02 -20.87
CA THR A 261 -12.83 -15.14 -19.93
C THR A 261 -11.38 -15.37 -19.52
N PHE A 262 -11.18 -16.12 -18.46
CA PHE A 262 -9.85 -16.44 -17.94
C PHE A 262 -9.69 -17.95 -17.73
N SER A 263 -8.44 -18.40 -17.85
CA SER A 263 -8.02 -19.76 -17.53
C SER A 263 -7.08 -19.74 -16.33
N GLU A 264 -7.34 -20.53 -15.29
CA GLU A 264 -6.41 -20.69 -14.17
C GLU A 264 -5.17 -21.45 -14.64
N VAL A 265 -4.00 -20.81 -14.53
CA VAL A 265 -2.71 -21.35 -15.01
C VAL A 265 -1.66 -21.49 -13.87
N SER A 266 -2.07 -21.35 -12.62
CA SER A 266 -1.21 -21.25 -11.43
C SER A 266 -0.14 -22.32 -11.34
N GLU A 267 -0.50 -23.60 -11.54
CA GLU A 267 0.42 -24.73 -11.48
C GLU A 267 1.43 -24.71 -12.64
N VAL A 268 0.93 -24.51 -13.87
CA VAL A 268 1.78 -24.46 -15.08
C VAL A 268 2.71 -23.27 -15.06
N ALA A 269 2.23 -22.13 -14.57
CA ALA A 269 3.01 -20.91 -14.43
C ALA A 269 4.01 -20.96 -13.27
N GLY A 270 3.88 -21.90 -12.33
CA GLY A 270 4.84 -22.07 -11.25
C GLY A 270 4.63 -21.14 -10.06
N VAL A 271 3.42 -20.57 -9.89
CA VAL A 271 3.09 -19.70 -8.75
C VAL A 271 2.44 -20.45 -7.59
N THR A 272 2.23 -21.76 -7.73
CA THR A 272 1.68 -22.63 -6.69
C THR A 272 2.82 -23.23 -5.86
N LEU A 273 2.83 -23.00 -4.55
CA LEU A 273 3.79 -23.61 -3.63
C LEU A 273 3.15 -24.78 -2.88
N ALA A 274 3.92 -25.87 -2.70
CA ALA A 274 3.42 -27.13 -2.14
C ALA A 274 2.82 -27.01 -0.73
N ASN A 275 3.29 -26.06 0.09
CA ASN A 275 2.85 -25.88 1.48
C ASN A 275 1.94 -24.65 1.68
N GLY A 276 1.56 -23.97 0.59
CA GLY A 276 0.89 -22.69 0.67
C GLY A 276 1.74 -21.61 1.38
N THR A 277 1.22 -20.40 1.41
CA THR A 277 1.81 -19.27 2.14
C THR A 277 0.70 -18.45 2.77
N TYR A 278 1.07 -17.40 3.51
CA TYR A 278 0.10 -16.47 4.09
C TYR A 278 0.14 -15.15 3.33
N GLY A 279 -0.23 -15.20 2.02
CA GLY A 279 -0.14 -14.04 1.12
C GLY A 279 -1.11 -12.93 1.49
N LEU A 280 -0.61 -11.70 1.57
CA LEU A 280 -1.40 -10.49 1.82
C LEU A 280 -1.20 -9.46 0.71
N GLY A 281 -0.18 -8.60 0.78
CA GLY A 281 0.07 -7.57 -0.22
C GLY A 281 0.64 -8.14 -1.52
N VAL A 282 0.20 -7.62 -2.66
CA VAL A 282 0.70 -7.97 -4.00
C VAL A 282 1.22 -6.71 -4.69
N LEU A 283 2.36 -6.84 -5.34
CA LEU A 283 2.97 -5.77 -6.14
C LEU A 283 3.55 -6.38 -7.41
N THR A 284 3.27 -5.75 -8.55
CA THR A 284 3.82 -6.13 -9.86
C THR A 284 4.73 -5.03 -10.37
N ALA A 285 5.95 -5.37 -10.79
CA ALA A 285 6.90 -4.44 -11.41
C ALA A 285 8.05 -5.20 -12.10
N ASP A 286 8.77 -4.53 -12.98
CA ASP A 286 10.02 -5.03 -13.58
C ASP A 286 11.19 -4.74 -12.63
N PHE A 287 11.48 -5.67 -11.72
CA PHE A 287 12.51 -5.47 -10.70
C PHE A 287 13.94 -5.73 -11.19
N ASP A 288 14.12 -6.50 -12.25
CA ASP A 288 15.46 -6.78 -12.81
C ASP A 288 15.79 -5.98 -14.07
N ASN A 289 14.90 -5.06 -14.46
CA ASN A 289 15.01 -4.19 -15.64
C ASN A 289 15.10 -4.95 -16.97
N ASP A 290 14.45 -6.12 -17.07
CA ASP A 290 14.46 -6.95 -18.26
C ASP A 290 13.27 -6.70 -19.22
N GLY A 291 12.33 -5.83 -18.81
CA GLY A 291 11.14 -5.42 -19.54
C GLY A 291 9.95 -6.37 -19.37
N TRP A 292 9.99 -7.32 -18.42
CA TRP A 292 8.89 -8.22 -18.09
C TRP A 292 8.47 -8.05 -16.64
N PRO A 293 7.17 -7.99 -16.35
CA PRO A 293 6.73 -7.79 -14.98
C PRO A 293 6.97 -9.03 -14.11
N ASP A 294 7.57 -8.81 -12.95
CA ASP A 294 7.69 -9.76 -11.85
C ASP A 294 6.54 -9.56 -10.86
N ILE A 295 6.38 -10.50 -9.91
CA ILE A 295 5.34 -10.43 -8.89
C ILE A 295 5.95 -10.60 -7.51
N TYR A 296 5.79 -9.59 -6.65
CA TYR A 296 6.16 -9.67 -5.24
C TYR A 296 4.92 -9.92 -4.38
N VAL A 297 5.00 -10.86 -3.44
CA VAL A 297 3.93 -11.16 -2.47
C VAL A 297 4.46 -11.00 -1.05
N ALA A 298 3.93 -10.02 -0.33
CA ALA A 298 4.19 -9.87 1.09
C ALA A 298 3.42 -10.93 1.87
N ASN A 299 4.13 -11.79 2.59
CA ASN A 299 3.54 -12.87 3.38
C ASN A 299 3.56 -12.55 4.87
N ASP A 300 2.49 -12.88 5.58
CA ASP A 300 2.42 -12.82 7.03
C ASP A 300 3.17 -14.02 7.64
N SER A 301 4.11 -13.76 8.54
CA SER A 301 4.82 -14.76 9.35
C SER A 301 5.61 -15.85 8.58
N THR A 302 5.68 -15.74 7.27
CA THR A 302 6.53 -16.57 6.39
C THR A 302 7.40 -15.68 5.51
N ALA A 303 8.43 -16.25 4.87
CA ALA A 303 9.20 -15.50 3.88
C ALA A 303 8.26 -14.93 2.81
N SER A 304 8.44 -13.66 2.43
CA SER A 304 7.76 -13.11 1.25
C SER A 304 8.21 -13.84 -0.01
N LEU A 305 7.60 -13.56 -1.15
CA LEU A 305 7.93 -14.21 -2.42
C LEU A 305 8.29 -13.14 -3.45
N LEU A 306 9.28 -13.44 -4.29
CA LEU A 306 9.54 -12.70 -5.53
C LEU A 306 9.52 -13.68 -6.70
N TYR A 307 8.42 -13.71 -7.42
CA TYR A 307 8.26 -14.51 -8.63
C TYR A 307 8.87 -13.76 -9.82
N GLN A 308 10.06 -14.16 -10.22
CA GLN A 308 10.71 -13.63 -11.42
C GLN A 308 10.09 -14.24 -12.67
N ASN A 309 9.71 -13.40 -13.62
CA ASN A 309 9.16 -13.81 -14.91
C ASN A 309 10.25 -14.40 -15.81
N LYS A 310 10.05 -15.63 -16.28
CA LYS A 310 11.01 -16.31 -17.17
C LYS A 310 10.74 -16.10 -18.66
N ARG A 311 9.85 -15.16 -19.02
CA ARG A 311 9.52 -14.77 -20.41
C ARG A 311 8.94 -15.89 -21.28
N ASN A 312 8.47 -16.95 -20.67
CA ASN A 312 7.91 -18.13 -21.32
C ASN A 312 6.60 -18.60 -20.69
N GLY A 313 5.88 -17.68 -20.06
CA GLY A 313 4.65 -17.95 -19.32
C GLY A 313 4.86 -18.62 -17.96
N LYS A 314 6.10 -18.64 -17.47
CA LYS A 314 6.45 -19.24 -16.17
C LYS A 314 7.16 -18.27 -15.27
N PHE A 315 6.97 -18.49 -13.98
CA PHE A 315 7.64 -17.79 -12.90
C PHE A 315 8.51 -18.73 -12.07
N VAL A 316 9.54 -18.19 -11.44
CA VAL A 316 10.36 -18.88 -10.46
C VAL A 316 10.48 -17.95 -9.25
N ASP A 317 10.22 -18.47 -8.05
CA ASP A 317 10.50 -17.74 -6.83
C ASP A 317 12.03 -17.62 -6.64
N VAL A 318 12.52 -16.40 -6.70
CA VAL A 318 13.93 -16.01 -6.52
C VAL A 318 14.13 -15.18 -5.25
N GLY A 319 13.11 -15.00 -4.43
CA GLY A 319 13.11 -14.04 -3.33
C GLY A 319 14.23 -14.26 -2.31
N MET A 320 14.60 -15.51 -2.02
CA MET A 320 15.71 -15.83 -1.13
C MET A 320 17.07 -15.41 -1.72
N GLU A 321 17.29 -15.72 -2.99
CA GLU A 321 18.49 -15.36 -3.73
C GLU A 321 18.57 -13.85 -3.97
N ALA A 322 17.42 -13.24 -4.22
CA ALA A 322 17.31 -11.79 -4.46
C ALA A 322 17.53 -10.96 -3.18
N GLY A 323 17.32 -11.53 -1.98
CA GLY A 323 17.59 -10.84 -0.71
C GLY A 323 16.47 -9.90 -0.21
N CYS A 324 15.22 -10.03 -0.69
CA CYS A 324 14.10 -9.13 -0.35
C CYS A 324 12.94 -9.78 0.42
N VAL A 325 13.12 -10.98 0.99
CA VAL A 325 12.01 -11.74 1.57
C VAL A 325 12.12 -11.99 3.07
N LEU A 326 13.27 -11.68 3.65
CA LEU A 326 13.57 -11.83 5.09
C LEU A 326 14.06 -10.48 5.65
N SER A 327 14.05 -10.35 6.98
CA SER A 327 14.72 -9.24 7.66
C SER A 327 16.25 -9.33 7.51
N ALA A 328 16.97 -8.27 7.84
CA ALA A 328 18.44 -8.25 7.88
C ALA A 328 19.04 -9.35 8.78
N ASP A 329 18.28 -9.83 9.79
CA ASP A 329 18.65 -10.95 10.66
C ASP A 329 18.34 -12.33 10.05
N GLY A 330 17.86 -12.40 8.82
CA GLY A 330 17.48 -13.65 8.13
C GLY A 330 16.21 -14.30 8.68
N LYS A 331 15.28 -13.54 9.25
CA LYS A 331 14.02 -14.04 9.81
C LYS A 331 12.82 -13.67 8.93
N PRO A 332 11.85 -14.58 8.77
CA PRO A 332 10.54 -14.22 8.25
C PRO A 332 9.89 -13.14 9.12
N GLN A 333 9.21 -12.21 8.48
CA GLN A 333 8.44 -11.15 9.14
C GLN A 333 6.96 -11.31 8.79
N ALA A 334 6.07 -10.66 9.55
CA ALA A 334 4.66 -10.62 9.21
C ALA A 334 4.39 -9.46 8.24
N GLY A 335 4.66 -9.70 6.95
CA GLY A 335 4.52 -8.71 5.89
C GLY A 335 3.07 -8.49 5.48
N MET A 336 2.67 -7.22 5.29
CA MET A 336 1.31 -6.82 4.95
C MET A 336 1.25 -5.96 3.70
N GLY A 337 1.44 -4.64 3.81
CA GLY A 337 1.46 -3.73 2.68
C GLY A 337 2.82 -3.69 1.99
N VAL A 338 2.81 -3.36 0.70
CA VAL A 338 4.01 -3.28 -0.13
C VAL A 338 3.89 -2.19 -1.19
N SER A 339 4.98 -1.47 -1.46
CA SER A 339 5.06 -0.46 -2.51
C SER A 339 6.45 -0.44 -3.12
N ALA A 340 6.58 0.06 -4.36
CA ALA A 340 7.87 0.26 -5.01
C ALA A 340 8.01 1.66 -5.59
N ALA A 341 9.24 2.18 -5.52
CA ALA A 341 9.71 3.37 -6.21
C ALA A 341 11.25 3.34 -6.30
N ASP A 342 11.81 4.14 -7.16
CA ASP A 342 13.24 4.45 -7.21
C ASP A 342 13.51 5.60 -6.23
N TYR A 343 13.74 5.26 -4.93
CA TYR A 343 13.82 6.29 -3.89
C TYR A 343 15.15 7.05 -3.85
N ASP A 344 16.20 6.51 -4.44
CA ASP A 344 17.51 7.15 -4.50
C ASP A 344 17.96 7.53 -5.92
N LEU A 345 17.04 7.38 -6.90
CA LEU A 345 17.17 7.79 -8.30
C LEU A 345 18.33 7.10 -9.03
N ASP A 346 18.58 5.84 -8.68
CA ASP A 346 19.61 5.04 -9.33
C ASP A 346 19.12 4.29 -10.59
N GLY A 347 17.82 4.35 -10.88
CA GLY A 347 17.17 3.74 -12.04
C GLY A 347 16.64 2.33 -11.78
N ASN A 348 16.62 1.87 -10.53
CA ASN A 348 16.06 0.59 -10.12
C ASN A 348 14.88 0.80 -9.17
N LEU A 349 13.87 -0.07 -9.22
CA LEU A 349 12.75 0.00 -8.30
C LEU A 349 13.07 -0.71 -6.99
N ASP A 350 12.98 0.03 -5.89
CA ASP A 350 13.14 -0.45 -4.52
C ASP A 350 11.82 -0.88 -3.92
N ILE A 351 11.85 -1.64 -2.84
CA ILE A 351 10.64 -2.16 -2.19
C ILE A 351 10.56 -1.66 -0.74
N VAL A 352 9.43 -1.07 -0.35
CA VAL A 352 9.06 -0.87 1.06
C VAL A 352 7.94 -1.82 1.44
N LYS A 353 8.06 -2.46 2.61
CA LYS A 353 7.09 -3.42 3.15
C LYS A 353 6.79 -3.11 4.62
N THR A 354 5.51 -3.18 5.00
CA THR A 354 5.09 -3.06 6.40
C THR A 354 5.10 -4.41 7.11
N ASN A 355 5.29 -4.36 8.42
CA ASN A 355 5.38 -5.56 9.27
C ASN A 355 4.59 -5.39 10.58
N PHE A 356 4.48 -6.48 11.36
CA PHE A 356 3.76 -6.55 12.63
C PHE A 356 4.44 -5.74 13.74
N ALA A 357 3.68 -5.41 14.80
CA ALA A 357 4.20 -4.74 15.99
C ALA A 357 5.33 -5.55 16.66
N GLY A 358 6.38 -4.86 17.05
CA GLY A 358 7.61 -5.47 17.56
C GLY A 358 8.68 -5.66 16.49
N ASP A 359 8.35 -5.40 15.22
CA ASP A 359 9.27 -5.41 14.08
C ASP A 359 9.33 -4.02 13.43
N THR A 360 10.26 -3.83 12.49
CA THR A 360 10.39 -2.62 11.67
C THR A 360 9.68 -2.79 10.34
N PRO A 361 9.22 -1.72 9.67
CA PRO A 361 9.02 -1.81 8.23
C PRO A 361 10.32 -2.25 7.56
N SER A 362 10.28 -2.83 6.38
CA SER A 362 11.47 -3.21 5.62
C SER A 362 11.63 -2.29 4.42
N LEU A 363 12.84 -1.82 4.17
CA LEU A 363 13.24 -1.12 2.95
C LEU A 363 14.32 -1.93 2.26
N TYR A 364 14.00 -2.50 1.12
CA TYR A 364 14.93 -3.27 0.29
C TYR A 364 15.39 -2.41 -0.89
N HIS A 365 16.65 -2.02 -0.87
CA HIS A 365 17.28 -1.27 -1.93
C HIS A 365 17.75 -2.21 -3.05
N ASN A 366 17.32 -1.95 -4.27
CA ASN A 366 17.64 -2.74 -5.46
C ASN A 366 18.98 -2.33 -6.06
N ARG A 367 19.99 -3.16 -5.91
CA ARG A 367 21.34 -2.96 -6.44
C ARG A 367 21.47 -3.22 -7.95
N GLY A 368 20.35 -3.37 -8.64
CA GLY A 368 20.24 -3.73 -10.04
C GLY A 368 20.11 -5.24 -10.27
N HIS A 369 19.49 -5.59 -11.39
CA HIS A 369 19.20 -6.97 -11.79
C HIS A 369 18.40 -7.79 -10.76
N GLY A 370 17.50 -7.14 -10.02
CA GLY A 370 16.66 -7.77 -9.02
C GLY A 370 17.41 -8.27 -7.79
N ASN A 371 18.60 -7.71 -7.47
CA ASN A 371 19.35 -8.02 -6.26
C ASN A 371 19.14 -6.93 -5.22
N PHE A 372 18.64 -7.29 -4.05
CA PHE A 372 18.25 -6.35 -3.00
C PHE A 372 19.15 -6.44 -1.76
N GLU A 373 19.28 -5.30 -1.10
CA GLU A 373 19.91 -5.15 0.21
C GLU A 373 18.91 -4.54 1.19
N ASP A 374 18.75 -5.14 2.37
CA ASP A 374 17.94 -4.53 3.44
C ASP A 374 18.66 -3.30 4.02
N THR A 375 18.14 -2.12 3.69
CA THR A 375 18.66 -0.82 4.13
C THR A 375 17.82 -0.18 5.23
N THR A 376 16.87 -0.89 5.80
CA THR A 376 15.89 -0.39 6.78
C THR A 376 16.53 0.47 7.89
N PHE A 377 17.54 -0.06 8.56
CA PHE A 377 18.20 0.65 9.66
C PHE A 377 19.09 1.80 9.17
N SER A 378 19.88 1.57 8.12
CA SER A 378 20.75 2.60 7.54
C SER A 378 19.94 3.75 6.94
N ALA A 379 18.79 3.48 6.35
CA ALA A 379 17.91 4.50 5.80
C ALA A 379 17.10 5.28 6.86
N GLY A 380 17.10 4.86 8.13
CA GLY A 380 16.41 5.57 9.22
C GLY A 380 15.00 5.06 9.54
N LEU A 381 14.55 3.94 8.96
CA LEU A 381 13.23 3.36 9.22
C LEU A 381 13.20 2.40 10.42
N GLY A 382 14.33 2.14 11.07
CA GLY A 382 14.47 1.19 12.18
C GLY A 382 13.84 1.60 13.52
N ALA A 383 13.12 2.72 13.57
CA ALA A 383 12.39 3.20 14.75
C ALA A 383 10.91 2.76 14.72
N HIS A 384 10.19 3.07 15.82
CA HIS A 384 8.74 2.93 15.89
C HIS A 384 8.20 1.49 15.78
N THR A 385 8.94 0.51 16.28
CA THR A 385 8.53 -0.91 16.29
C THR A 385 7.23 -1.19 17.07
N GLN A 386 6.77 -0.23 17.89
CA GLN A 386 5.50 -0.34 18.63
C GLN A 386 4.26 -0.26 17.73
N TYR A 387 4.38 0.27 16.52
CA TYR A 387 3.27 0.35 15.58
C TYR A 387 3.21 -0.89 14.70
N LEU A 388 1.99 -1.25 14.32
CA LEU A 388 1.70 -2.33 13.38
C LEU A 388 1.31 -1.69 12.05
N GLY A 389 2.16 -1.86 11.03
CA GLY A 389 1.97 -1.24 9.72
C GLY A 389 1.09 -2.06 8.80
N TRP A 390 0.20 -1.41 8.04
CA TRP A 390 -0.66 -1.98 7.02
C TRP A 390 -0.40 -1.33 5.66
N GLY A 391 -1.27 -0.43 5.26
CA GLY A 391 -1.09 0.31 4.01
C GLY A 391 0.20 1.11 4.01
N VAL A 392 0.90 1.11 2.87
CA VAL A 392 2.15 1.84 2.65
C VAL A 392 2.21 2.31 1.21
N GLY A 393 2.83 3.46 1.01
CA GLY A 393 3.15 3.93 -0.32
C GLY A 393 4.36 4.85 -0.32
N PHE A 394 5.07 4.81 -1.44
CA PHE A 394 5.92 5.91 -1.83
C PHE A 394 5.05 7.02 -2.43
N LEU A 395 5.32 8.26 -2.06
CA LEU A 395 4.70 9.46 -2.62
C LEU A 395 5.71 10.60 -2.60
N ASP A 396 5.66 11.48 -3.55
CA ASP A 396 6.42 12.73 -3.52
C ASP A 396 5.50 13.81 -2.93
N MET A 397 5.53 13.95 -1.58
CA MET A 397 4.57 14.76 -0.84
C MET A 397 4.73 16.27 -1.06
N ASP A 398 5.91 16.70 -1.47
CA ASP A 398 6.24 18.11 -1.66
C ASP A 398 6.69 18.43 -3.09
N ASN A 399 6.50 17.51 -4.02
CA ASN A 399 6.81 17.64 -5.44
C ASN A 399 8.28 18.01 -5.73
N ASP A 400 9.21 17.56 -4.86
CA ASP A 400 10.64 17.84 -5.03
C ASP A 400 11.37 16.84 -5.94
N GLY A 401 10.67 15.78 -6.35
CA GLY A 401 11.16 14.72 -7.23
C GLY A 401 11.78 13.53 -6.52
N TRP A 402 11.69 13.47 -5.18
CA TRP A 402 12.22 12.38 -4.37
C TRP A 402 11.09 11.67 -3.62
N PRO A 403 10.88 10.36 -3.83
CA PRO A 403 9.81 9.63 -3.15
C PRO A 403 10.00 9.59 -1.64
N ASP A 404 8.97 10.02 -0.90
CA ASP A 404 8.79 9.91 0.54
C ASP A 404 8.00 8.63 0.88
N ILE A 405 7.87 8.28 2.17
CA ILE A 405 7.15 7.08 2.60
C ILE A 405 6.05 7.43 3.60
N LEU A 406 4.81 7.00 3.32
CA LEU A 406 3.70 7.07 4.27
C LEU A 406 3.26 5.66 4.67
N ILE A 407 3.09 5.42 5.98
CA ILE A 407 2.64 4.15 6.55
C ILE A 407 1.36 4.36 7.38
N CYS A 408 0.33 3.59 7.08
CA CYS A 408 -0.91 3.52 7.84
C CYS A 408 -0.82 2.41 8.88
N ASN A 409 -1.12 2.73 10.14
CA ASN A 409 -0.96 1.81 11.26
C ASN A 409 -2.30 1.51 11.97
N GLY A 410 -2.36 0.35 12.63
CA GLY A 410 -3.48 -0.07 13.47
C GLY A 410 -3.26 -1.48 13.99
N HIS A 411 -3.51 -1.75 15.27
CA HIS A 411 -3.28 -3.10 15.80
C HIS A 411 -4.33 -4.10 15.27
N VAL A 412 -4.02 -5.40 15.29
CA VAL A 412 -4.94 -6.49 14.89
C VAL A 412 -5.90 -6.87 16.00
N TYR A 413 -5.50 -6.69 17.26
CA TYR A 413 -6.23 -7.14 18.43
C TYR A 413 -6.79 -5.95 19.21
N PRO A 414 -8.12 -5.75 19.24
CA PRO A 414 -8.73 -4.73 20.11
C PRO A 414 -8.40 -4.92 21.59
N GLU A 415 -8.12 -6.15 22.00
CA GLU A 415 -7.77 -6.54 23.36
C GLU A 415 -6.47 -5.89 23.89
N VAL A 416 -5.61 -5.35 23.00
CA VAL A 416 -4.38 -4.65 23.42
C VAL A 416 -4.64 -3.37 24.19
N GLU A 417 -5.83 -2.79 24.13
CA GLU A 417 -6.24 -1.66 24.96
C GLU A 417 -6.09 -1.95 26.48
N GLN A 418 -6.02 -3.23 26.86
CA GLN A 418 -5.72 -3.66 28.22
C GLN A 418 -4.21 -3.57 28.57
N LEU A 419 -3.34 -3.43 27.56
CA LEU A 419 -1.89 -3.42 27.73
C LEU A 419 -1.35 -1.98 27.72
N LYS A 420 -0.80 -1.55 28.85
CA LYS A 420 -0.22 -0.19 28.97
C LYS A 420 1.10 0.00 28.21
N THR A 421 1.67 -1.07 27.69
CA THR A 421 2.98 -1.06 27.00
C THR A 421 2.85 -1.01 25.47
N GLU A 422 1.61 -1.07 24.95
CA GLU A 422 1.35 -1.03 23.50
C GLU A 422 0.98 0.39 23.05
N ALA A 423 1.08 0.61 21.75
CA ALA A 423 0.66 1.86 21.11
C ALA A 423 -0.88 2.01 20.99
N GLY A 424 -1.65 1.03 21.50
CA GLY A 424 -3.11 0.96 21.41
C GLY A 424 -3.60 0.25 20.14
N TYR A 425 -4.92 0.03 20.07
CA TYR A 425 -5.57 -0.55 18.90
C TYR A 425 -5.67 0.45 17.74
N PRO A 426 -6.20 1.68 17.91
CA PRO A 426 -6.02 2.76 16.97
C PRO A 426 -4.59 3.31 17.07
N GLN A 427 -3.95 3.53 15.92
CA GLN A 427 -2.57 4.01 15.87
C GLN A 427 -2.43 5.18 14.89
N ARG A 428 -1.48 6.08 15.16
CA ARG A 428 -1.15 7.19 14.27
C ARG A 428 -0.43 6.68 13.02
N LYS A 429 -0.46 7.45 11.95
CA LYS A 429 0.32 7.20 10.74
C LYS A 429 1.76 7.66 10.92
N LEU A 430 2.65 7.11 10.10
CA LEU A 430 4.05 7.51 10.01
C LEU A 430 4.31 8.12 8.63
N LEU A 431 5.04 9.23 8.61
CA LEU A 431 5.49 9.91 7.40
C LEU A 431 7.00 10.12 7.49
N TYR A 432 7.71 9.64 6.50
CA TYR A 432 9.16 9.73 6.39
C TYR A 432 9.53 10.55 5.17
N LYS A 433 10.18 11.70 5.39
CA LYS A 433 10.71 12.55 4.31
C LYS A 433 12.05 12.02 3.82
N ASN A 434 12.18 11.90 2.50
CA ASN A 434 13.44 11.58 1.83
C ASN A 434 14.44 12.75 1.99
N LEU A 435 15.67 12.44 2.37
CA LEU A 435 16.74 13.44 2.57
C LEU A 435 17.71 13.53 1.38
N HIS A 436 17.37 12.93 0.23
CA HIS A 436 18.12 12.93 -1.03
C HIS A 436 19.53 12.29 -0.94
N ASN A 437 19.74 11.44 0.03
CA ASN A 437 21.03 10.82 0.31
C ASN A 437 20.91 9.35 0.76
N GLY A 438 19.79 8.70 0.42
CA GLY A 438 19.47 7.33 0.83
C GLY A 438 18.95 7.19 2.27
N HIS A 439 18.67 8.33 2.94
CA HIS A 439 18.11 8.34 4.30
C HIS A 439 16.77 9.06 4.33
N PHE A 440 15.97 8.69 5.33
CA PHE A 440 14.68 9.31 5.60
C PHE A 440 14.64 9.92 7.00
N ALA A 441 13.87 11.00 7.16
CA ALA A 441 13.57 11.61 8.45
C ALA A 441 12.10 11.39 8.82
N ASP A 442 11.82 10.95 10.05
CA ASP A 442 10.44 10.93 10.57
C ASP A 442 9.93 12.35 10.77
N VAL A 443 8.90 12.71 9.99
CA VAL A 443 8.22 14.01 10.04
C VAL A 443 6.75 13.89 10.44
N SER A 444 6.34 12.73 10.95
CA SER A 444 4.94 12.39 11.26
C SER A 444 4.27 13.38 12.21
N GLU A 445 5.01 13.93 13.19
CA GLU A 445 4.46 14.86 14.20
C GLU A 445 4.16 16.25 13.66
N ILE A 446 4.79 16.62 12.54
CA ILE A 446 4.64 17.93 11.93
C ILE A 446 3.90 17.89 10.60
N GLY A 447 3.48 16.72 10.13
CA GLY A 447 2.80 16.52 8.85
C GLY A 447 1.28 16.75 8.88
N GLY A 448 0.71 17.24 9.99
CA GLY A 448 -0.72 17.58 10.10
C GLY A 448 -1.54 16.62 10.96
N ASP A 449 -2.78 17.01 11.23
CA ASP A 449 -3.72 16.27 12.10
C ASP A 449 -4.24 14.97 11.46
N GLY A 450 -4.27 14.90 10.13
CA GLY A 450 -4.60 13.69 9.39
C GLY A 450 -3.65 12.52 9.70
N LEU A 451 -2.39 12.80 10.06
CA LEU A 451 -1.40 11.79 10.44
C LEU A 451 -1.44 11.47 11.93
N SER A 452 -1.58 12.49 12.78
CA SER A 452 -1.48 12.35 14.24
C SER A 452 -2.71 11.72 14.88
N THR A 453 -3.90 11.84 14.27
CA THR A 453 -5.12 11.23 14.78
C THR A 453 -5.07 9.71 14.61
N PRO A 454 -5.20 8.93 15.72
CA PRO A 454 -5.08 7.48 15.65
C PRO A 454 -6.36 6.82 15.11
N TYR A 455 -6.17 5.81 14.26
CA TYR A 455 -7.22 4.94 13.71
C TYR A 455 -6.75 3.48 13.66
N ALA A 456 -7.67 2.53 13.60
CA ALA A 456 -7.34 1.14 13.26
C ALA A 456 -7.27 1.02 11.72
N SER A 457 -6.27 1.69 11.14
CA SER A 457 -6.10 1.78 9.68
C SER A 457 -5.76 0.42 9.07
N ARG A 458 -6.13 0.23 7.79
CA ARG A 458 -5.78 -0.96 6.99
C ARG A 458 -5.29 -0.54 5.61
N GLY A 459 -6.04 -0.82 4.55
CA GLY A 459 -5.70 -0.40 3.21
C GLY A 459 -5.63 1.11 3.05
N CYS A 460 -4.71 1.59 2.21
CA CYS A 460 -4.70 2.97 1.75
C CYS A 460 -4.36 3.04 0.27
N ALA A 461 -4.80 4.09 -0.38
CA ALA A 461 -4.51 4.37 -1.78
C ALA A 461 -4.05 5.82 -1.96
N PHE A 462 -3.17 6.02 -2.92
CA PHE A 462 -2.49 7.28 -3.22
C PHE A 462 -2.99 7.82 -4.56
N GLY A 463 -3.28 9.12 -4.62
CA GLY A 463 -3.74 9.79 -5.83
C GLY A 463 -4.14 11.22 -5.53
N ASP A 464 -4.17 12.08 -6.53
CA ASP A 464 -4.57 13.48 -6.41
C ASP A 464 -6.05 13.58 -6.80
N PHE A 465 -6.94 13.59 -5.78
CA PHE A 465 -8.39 13.54 -6.02
C PHE A 465 -8.97 14.90 -6.45
N ASP A 466 -8.32 15.99 -6.10
CA ASP A 466 -8.79 17.34 -6.43
C ASP A 466 -7.99 17.99 -7.58
N ASN A 467 -7.04 17.24 -8.14
CA ASN A 467 -6.24 17.58 -9.31
C ASN A 467 -5.42 18.91 -9.11
N ASP A 468 -4.99 19.19 -7.89
CA ASP A 468 -4.16 20.37 -7.58
C ASP A 468 -2.65 20.09 -7.75
N GLY A 469 -2.27 18.80 -7.84
CA GLY A 469 -0.91 18.35 -8.06
C GLY A 469 -0.24 17.77 -6.82
N ASP A 470 -0.84 17.90 -5.66
CA ASP A 470 -0.36 17.25 -4.44
C ASP A 470 -0.95 15.83 -4.33
N ILE A 471 -0.19 14.89 -3.78
CA ILE A 471 -0.66 13.51 -3.66
C ILE A 471 -1.42 13.31 -2.36
N ASP A 472 -2.71 13.02 -2.48
CA ASP A 472 -3.61 12.71 -1.38
C ASP A 472 -3.61 11.23 -1.04
N VAL A 473 -4.18 10.90 0.14
CA VAL A 473 -4.26 9.51 0.60
C VAL A 473 -5.67 9.21 1.11
N VAL A 474 -6.31 8.19 0.52
CA VAL A 474 -7.53 7.64 1.09
C VAL A 474 -7.19 6.40 1.91
N VAL A 475 -7.77 6.26 3.12
CA VAL A 475 -7.44 5.19 4.06
C VAL A 475 -8.70 4.51 4.56
N ASN A 476 -8.74 3.19 4.50
CA ASN A 476 -9.78 2.39 5.13
C ASN A 476 -9.44 2.10 6.61
N ALA A 477 -10.42 2.13 7.47
CA ALA A 477 -10.25 1.89 8.90
C ALA A 477 -11.31 0.89 9.41
N ILE A 478 -10.91 -0.04 10.29
CA ILE A 478 -11.81 -1.03 10.87
C ILE A 478 -12.80 -0.39 11.84
N ASN A 479 -14.07 -0.73 11.67
CA ASN A 479 -15.20 -0.30 12.52
C ASN A 479 -15.30 1.23 12.68
N ASP A 480 -14.82 1.97 11.66
CA ASP A 480 -14.81 3.43 11.63
C ASP A 480 -15.10 3.95 10.21
N TYR A 481 -15.13 5.25 10.05
CA TYR A 481 -15.26 5.91 8.75
C TYR A 481 -13.92 5.90 8.00
N PRO A 482 -13.91 5.80 6.66
CA PRO A 482 -12.70 6.00 5.87
C PRO A 482 -12.18 7.42 6.08
N GLN A 483 -10.88 7.60 5.87
CA GLN A 483 -10.24 8.90 5.94
C GLN A 483 -9.84 9.32 4.54
N LEU A 484 -9.97 10.59 4.22
CA LEU A 484 -9.44 11.24 3.03
C LEU A 484 -8.47 12.31 3.49
N LEU A 485 -7.19 12.01 3.40
CA LEU A 485 -6.11 12.88 3.82
C LEU A 485 -5.72 13.74 2.64
N ARG A 486 -6.27 14.95 2.57
CA ARG A 486 -5.87 15.93 1.58
C ARG A 486 -4.49 16.46 1.95
N CYS A 487 -3.58 16.41 0.98
CA CYS A 487 -2.27 17.02 1.05
C CYS A 487 -2.37 18.48 0.65
N ASP A 488 -1.95 19.40 1.52
CA ASP A 488 -1.88 20.82 1.22
C ASP A 488 -0.40 21.23 1.22
N SER A 489 0.21 21.41 0.05
CA SER A 489 1.57 21.92 -0.09
C SER A 489 1.56 23.45 -0.23
N GLY A 490 2.33 24.10 0.65
CA GLY A 490 2.62 25.54 0.54
C GLY A 490 3.86 25.83 -0.30
N LEU A 491 4.44 24.82 -0.93
CA LEU A 491 5.66 24.90 -1.73
C LEU A 491 5.30 25.16 -3.20
N ASP A 492 6.05 26.05 -3.82
CA ASP A 492 5.87 26.40 -5.23
C ASP A 492 6.71 25.44 -6.11
N ASN A 493 6.50 24.13 -5.96
CA ASN A 493 7.10 23.07 -6.76
C ASN A 493 6.16 22.66 -7.90
N HIS A 494 6.74 22.18 -8.97
CA HIS A 494 6.03 21.76 -10.17
C HIS A 494 5.91 20.25 -10.25
N TRP A 495 4.95 19.80 -11.05
CA TRP A 495 4.63 18.38 -11.24
C TRP A 495 4.13 18.10 -12.66
N ILE A 496 4.11 16.82 -13.03
CA ILE A 496 3.36 16.28 -14.16
C ILE A 496 2.68 14.98 -13.75
N LYS A 497 1.57 14.65 -14.40
CA LYS A 497 0.96 13.31 -14.35
C LYS A 497 0.82 12.72 -15.74
N VAL A 498 0.98 11.42 -15.85
CA VAL A 498 0.93 10.69 -17.12
C VAL A 498 -0.17 9.61 -17.04
N LYS A 499 -1.25 9.79 -17.83
CA LYS A 499 -2.23 8.73 -18.12
C LYS A 499 -1.81 8.04 -19.41
N THR A 500 -1.46 6.79 -19.33
CA THR A 500 -1.14 5.93 -20.46
C THR A 500 -2.38 5.41 -21.14
N ILE A 501 -2.33 5.23 -22.47
CA ILE A 501 -3.41 4.65 -23.27
C ILE A 501 -2.76 3.70 -24.28
N GLY A 502 -2.80 2.41 -23.98
CA GLY A 502 -2.24 1.37 -24.84
C GLY A 502 -3.02 1.21 -26.17
N THR A 503 -2.33 0.72 -27.18
CA THR A 503 -2.89 0.37 -28.48
C THR A 503 -2.49 -1.03 -28.93
N LYS A 504 -1.26 -1.43 -28.68
CA LYS A 504 -0.72 -2.79 -28.80
C LYS A 504 -0.53 -3.41 -27.42
N SER A 505 -0.13 -2.60 -26.45
CA SER A 505 -0.17 -2.92 -25.03
C SER A 505 -1.60 -2.92 -24.54
N ASN A 506 -1.83 -3.48 -23.33
CA ASN A 506 -3.12 -3.37 -22.67
C ASN A 506 -3.57 -1.91 -22.57
N ARG A 507 -4.87 -1.67 -22.61
CA ARG A 507 -5.45 -0.33 -22.73
C ARG A 507 -5.09 0.60 -21.59
N SER A 508 -5.04 0.14 -20.34
CA SER A 508 -4.65 0.95 -19.18
C SER A 508 -3.15 1.30 -19.21
N GLY A 509 -2.33 0.54 -19.97
CA GLY A 509 -0.88 0.70 -20.04
C GLY A 509 -0.16 0.15 -18.80
N ILE A 510 -0.79 -0.76 -18.04
CA ILE A 510 -0.18 -1.43 -16.87
C ILE A 510 1.07 -2.18 -17.34
N GLY A 511 2.20 -1.97 -16.61
CA GLY A 511 3.53 -2.43 -16.97
C GLY A 511 4.32 -1.46 -17.85
N ALA A 512 3.74 -0.32 -18.24
CA ALA A 512 4.51 0.72 -18.93
C ALA A 512 5.44 1.42 -17.94
N ARG A 513 6.75 1.44 -18.25
CA ARG A 513 7.78 2.14 -17.48
C ARG A 513 7.99 3.54 -18.04
N ILE A 514 7.96 4.54 -17.17
CA ILE A 514 8.05 5.95 -17.53
C ILE A 514 9.31 6.54 -16.87
N GLN A 515 10.15 7.17 -17.69
CA GLN A 515 11.29 7.95 -17.22
C GLN A 515 11.01 9.44 -17.44
N CYS A 516 11.17 10.23 -16.40
CA CYS A 516 11.03 11.69 -16.44
C CYS A 516 12.38 12.33 -16.12
N VAL A 517 12.91 13.13 -17.06
CA VAL A 517 14.19 13.83 -16.91
C VAL A 517 13.97 15.32 -16.93
N THR A 518 14.51 16.02 -15.93
CA THR A 518 14.45 17.48 -15.79
C THR A 518 15.82 18.06 -15.45
N HIS A 519 15.98 19.37 -15.63
CA HIS A 519 17.16 20.11 -15.19
C HIS A 519 16.70 21.26 -14.28
N PRO A 520 16.61 21.04 -12.96
CA PRO A 520 16.24 22.10 -12.01
C PRO A 520 17.25 23.27 -12.06
N PRO A 521 16.81 24.51 -11.88
CA PRO A 521 17.68 25.67 -11.89
C PRO A 521 18.80 25.57 -10.84
N GLY A 522 20.06 25.74 -11.31
CA GLY A 522 21.24 25.68 -10.45
C GLY A 522 21.86 24.30 -10.29
N GLU A 523 21.23 23.26 -10.78
CA GLU A 523 21.80 21.91 -10.80
C GLU A 523 22.65 21.66 -12.03
N THR A 524 23.74 20.93 -11.86
CA THR A 524 24.68 20.60 -12.95
C THR A 524 24.41 19.25 -13.59
N LYS A 525 23.61 18.41 -12.94
CA LYS A 525 23.21 17.10 -13.40
C LYS A 525 21.73 17.06 -13.66
N PRO A 526 21.26 16.29 -14.64
CA PRO A 526 19.84 16.06 -14.80
C PRO A 526 19.29 15.29 -13.60
N HIS A 527 18.08 15.60 -13.21
CA HIS A 527 17.27 14.84 -12.27
C HIS A 527 16.46 13.83 -13.08
N SER A 528 16.67 12.55 -12.84
CA SER A 528 16.02 11.47 -13.61
C SER A 528 15.26 10.57 -12.67
N GLN A 529 13.97 10.50 -12.86
CA GLN A 529 13.02 9.68 -12.09
C GLN A 529 12.48 8.59 -12.99
N ILE A 530 12.16 7.45 -12.41
CA ILE A 530 11.43 6.36 -13.07
C ILE A 530 10.25 5.93 -12.21
N ASP A 531 9.17 5.52 -12.88
CA ASP A 531 8.07 4.80 -12.25
C ASP A 531 7.32 3.96 -13.29
N GLU A 532 6.43 3.09 -12.84
CA GLU A 532 5.64 2.19 -13.68
C GLU A 532 4.14 2.33 -13.41
N VAL A 533 3.34 2.11 -14.45
CA VAL A 533 1.88 2.00 -14.28
C VAL A 533 1.57 0.64 -13.65
N ARG A 534 0.94 0.65 -12.46
CA ARG A 534 0.68 -0.59 -11.70
C ARG A 534 -0.77 -0.72 -11.28
N SER A 535 -1.27 -1.96 -11.32
CA SER A 535 -2.52 -2.35 -10.68
C SER A 535 -2.24 -2.94 -9.30
N GLY A 536 -3.13 -2.71 -8.34
CA GLY A 536 -2.94 -3.15 -6.97
C GLY A 536 -1.90 -2.33 -6.20
N GLY A 537 -1.31 -2.92 -5.14
CA GLY A 537 -0.28 -2.32 -4.30
C GLY A 537 -0.77 -1.93 -2.91
N SER A 538 0.08 -1.23 -2.14
CA SER A 538 -0.17 -0.87 -0.76
C SER A 538 -0.58 -2.11 0.08
N TYR A 539 -1.57 -2.00 0.94
CA TYR A 539 -2.21 -3.16 1.55
C TYR A 539 -3.54 -3.40 0.85
N ILE A 540 -3.58 -4.44 -0.02
CA ILE A 540 -4.77 -4.94 -0.71
C ILE A 540 -5.65 -3.83 -1.34
N SER A 541 -5.01 -2.80 -1.87
CA SER A 541 -5.64 -1.54 -2.32
C SER A 541 -5.21 -1.19 -3.75
N GLN A 542 -5.81 -0.14 -4.31
CA GLN A 542 -5.50 0.33 -5.65
C GLN A 542 -5.18 1.83 -5.65
N ASN A 543 -3.99 2.19 -6.10
CA ASN A 543 -3.58 3.57 -6.31
C ASN A 543 -4.09 4.11 -7.66
N ASP A 544 -4.03 5.44 -7.85
CA ASP A 544 -4.23 6.06 -9.16
C ASP A 544 -3.32 5.41 -10.21
N LEU A 545 -3.87 5.04 -11.36
CA LEU A 545 -3.11 4.49 -12.49
C LEU A 545 -2.27 5.55 -13.22
N ARG A 546 -2.53 6.83 -12.98
CA ARG A 546 -1.72 7.93 -13.53
C ARG A 546 -0.41 8.04 -12.75
N VAL A 547 0.70 7.94 -13.44
CA VAL A 547 2.02 8.10 -12.81
C VAL A 547 2.28 9.57 -12.56
N HIS A 548 2.67 9.91 -11.34
CA HIS A 548 2.98 11.27 -10.89
C HIS A 548 4.49 11.47 -10.78
N PHE A 549 4.98 12.63 -11.22
CA PHE A 549 6.34 13.08 -11.02
C PHE A 549 6.34 14.51 -10.49
N GLY A 550 6.84 14.73 -9.28
CA GLY A 550 7.27 16.02 -8.82
C GLY A 550 8.55 16.42 -9.57
N ILE A 551 8.66 17.68 -9.96
CA ILE A 551 9.82 18.15 -10.73
C ILE A 551 10.49 19.38 -10.09
N GLY A 552 10.18 19.63 -8.82
CA GLY A 552 10.78 20.73 -8.06
C GLY A 552 10.58 22.09 -8.75
N LYS A 553 11.65 22.83 -8.93
CA LYS A 553 11.67 24.13 -9.59
C LYS A 553 11.97 24.06 -11.10
N ALA A 554 11.96 22.89 -11.69
CA ALA A 554 12.20 22.76 -13.12
C ALA A 554 11.02 23.37 -13.91
N GLU A 555 11.33 24.25 -14.86
CA GLU A 555 10.34 24.97 -15.67
C GLU A 555 9.73 24.11 -16.79
N ARG A 556 10.30 22.90 -17.03
CA ARG A 556 9.86 21.93 -18.03
C ARG A 556 10.41 20.56 -17.75
N VAL A 557 9.80 19.55 -18.33
CA VAL A 557 10.37 18.23 -18.50
C VAL A 557 11.14 18.21 -19.82
N ASP A 558 12.43 17.89 -19.76
CA ASP A 558 13.30 17.87 -20.94
C ASP A 558 13.09 16.62 -21.76
N LEU A 559 12.90 15.47 -21.06
CA LEU A 559 12.63 14.16 -21.66
C LEU A 559 11.61 13.39 -20.84
N LEU A 560 10.59 12.87 -21.49
CA LEU A 560 9.68 11.85 -20.98
C LEU A 560 9.74 10.66 -21.93
N GLU A 561 10.32 9.55 -21.48
CA GLU A 561 10.37 8.29 -22.23
C GLU A 561 9.38 7.30 -21.63
N ILE A 562 8.59 6.67 -22.48
CA ILE A 562 7.63 5.63 -22.06
C ILE A 562 8.00 4.34 -22.80
N ARG A 563 8.37 3.32 -22.04
CA ARG A 563 8.59 1.96 -22.52
C ARG A 563 7.34 1.14 -22.27
N TRP A 564 6.64 0.84 -23.33
CA TRP A 564 5.38 0.10 -23.30
C TRP A 564 5.60 -1.41 -23.19
N PRO A 565 4.67 -2.17 -22.57
CA PRO A 565 4.72 -3.64 -22.53
C PRO A 565 4.89 -4.29 -23.92
N SER A 566 4.34 -3.70 -24.97
CA SER A 566 4.51 -4.16 -26.35
C SER A 566 5.95 -4.09 -26.88
N GLY A 567 6.86 -3.39 -26.16
CA GLY A 567 8.21 -3.06 -26.61
C GLY A 567 8.32 -1.76 -27.40
N GLN A 568 7.20 -1.07 -27.68
CA GLN A 568 7.21 0.28 -28.24
C GLN A 568 7.87 1.25 -27.25
N ILE A 569 8.63 2.22 -27.76
CA ILE A 569 9.20 3.32 -26.99
C ILE A 569 8.68 4.62 -27.58
N ASP A 570 8.07 5.46 -26.74
CA ASP A 570 7.67 6.81 -27.10
C ASP A 570 8.54 7.80 -26.34
N THR A 571 9.07 8.80 -27.05
CA THR A 571 9.95 9.83 -26.52
C THR A 571 9.32 11.18 -26.75
N LEU A 572 9.10 11.94 -25.67
CA LEU A 572 8.48 13.25 -25.66
C LEU A 572 9.44 14.27 -25.02
N THR A 573 9.46 15.49 -25.50
CA THR A 573 10.41 16.52 -25.02
C THR A 573 9.71 17.86 -24.85
N ASP A 574 10.35 18.74 -24.07
CA ASP A 574 9.91 20.14 -23.86
C ASP A 574 8.48 20.26 -23.33
N ILE A 575 8.16 19.46 -22.28
CA ILE A 575 6.82 19.40 -21.71
C ILE A 575 6.67 20.44 -20.60
N LYS A 576 5.63 21.25 -20.68
CA LYS A 576 5.32 22.26 -19.64
C LYS A 576 4.78 21.58 -18.37
N PRO A 577 5.11 22.09 -17.18
CA PRO A 577 4.67 21.53 -15.91
C PRO A 577 3.18 21.77 -15.59
N ASN A 578 2.76 21.25 -14.45
CA ASN A 578 1.45 21.44 -13.80
C ASN A 578 0.28 21.02 -14.70
N ARG A 579 0.35 19.77 -15.20
CA ARG A 579 -0.68 19.20 -16.07
C ARG A 579 -0.71 17.68 -16.08
N VAL A 580 -1.85 17.17 -16.47
CA VAL A 580 -2.03 15.76 -16.81
C VAL A 580 -1.81 15.57 -18.31
N LEU A 581 -0.97 14.63 -18.67
CA LEU A 581 -0.67 14.23 -20.04
C LEU A 581 -1.42 12.94 -20.35
N PHE A 582 -2.19 12.93 -21.42
CA PHE A 582 -2.80 11.71 -21.96
C PHE A 582 -1.93 11.25 -23.14
N VAL A 583 -1.16 10.18 -22.90
CA VAL A 583 -0.19 9.69 -23.87
C VAL A 583 -0.68 8.38 -24.44
N LYS A 584 -0.89 8.37 -25.77
CA LYS A 584 -1.32 7.21 -26.53
C LYS A 584 -0.12 6.54 -27.18
N GLU A 585 0.03 5.24 -26.95
CA GLU A 585 1.10 4.41 -27.48
C GLU A 585 1.29 4.59 -28.99
N GLY A 586 2.55 4.90 -29.42
CA GLY A 586 2.94 5.12 -30.79
C GLY A 586 2.41 6.41 -31.42
N THR A 587 1.69 7.25 -30.65
CA THR A 587 1.13 8.52 -31.14
C THR A 587 1.70 9.71 -30.35
N GLY A 588 2.04 9.53 -29.07
CA GLY A 588 2.47 10.59 -28.18
C GLY A 588 1.31 11.29 -27.46
N ILE A 589 1.50 12.55 -27.06
CA ILE A 589 0.49 13.32 -26.31
C ILE A 589 -0.72 13.62 -27.22
N ILE A 590 -1.88 13.06 -26.89
CA ILE A 590 -3.14 13.33 -27.59
C ILE A 590 -4.01 14.38 -26.91
N ARG A 591 -3.79 14.60 -25.61
CA ARG A 591 -4.51 15.60 -24.81
C ARG A 591 -3.64 16.01 -23.63
N THR A 592 -3.75 17.28 -23.23
CA THR A 592 -3.28 17.77 -21.92
C THR A 592 -4.45 18.37 -21.17
N ALA A 593 -4.48 18.18 -19.86
CA ALA A 593 -5.48 18.81 -19.00
C ALA A 593 -4.77 19.54 -17.87
N SER A 594 -5.25 20.74 -17.55
CA SER A 594 -4.99 21.45 -16.29
C SER A 594 -6.34 21.57 -15.61
N PHE A 595 -6.44 21.05 -14.41
CA PHE A 595 -7.69 21.10 -13.64
C PHE A 595 -7.65 22.29 -12.70
N SER A 596 -8.80 22.87 -12.39
CA SER A 596 -8.97 23.84 -11.32
C SER A 596 -10.25 23.48 -10.59
N LEU A 597 -10.19 23.37 -9.26
CA LEU A 597 -11.38 23.22 -8.45
C LEU A 597 -12.37 24.35 -8.76
N LYS A 598 -13.62 24.01 -9.00
CA LYS A 598 -14.71 24.98 -8.95
C LYS A 598 -14.79 25.44 -7.49
N THR A 599 -14.40 26.67 -7.22
CA THR A 599 -14.29 27.29 -5.91
C THR A 599 -15.58 27.14 -5.08
N ALA A 600 -15.77 26.03 -4.39
CA ALA A 600 -16.87 25.81 -3.43
C ALA A 600 -16.38 25.80 -1.97
N LEU A 601 -15.11 25.56 -1.69
CA LEU A 601 -14.57 25.47 -0.32
C LEU A 601 -13.99 26.79 0.23
N ALA A 602 -14.05 27.90 -0.50
CA ALA A 602 -13.51 29.20 -0.05
C ALA A 602 -14.38 29.97 0.97
N SER A 603 -15.52 29.43 1.45
CA SER A 603 -16.47 30.18 2.29
C SER A 603 -16.56 29.73 3.75
N SER A 604 -15.61 28.91 4.25
CA SER A 604 -15.57 28.58 5.69
C SER A 604 -14.15 28.81 6.26
N ARG A 605 -13.76 30.08 6.32
CA ARG A 605 -12.72 30.55 7.22
C ARG A 605 -13.34 31.24 8.43
#